data_756d90cc61fa958e69da2177acea33e6
#
_entry.id   756d90cc61fa958e69da2177acea33e6
#
_cell.length_a   1.000
_cell.length_b   1.000
_cell.length_c   1.000
_cell.angle_alpha   90.00
_cell.angle_beta   90.00
_cell.angle_gamma   90.00
#
_symmetry.space_group_name_H-M   'P 1'
#
loop_
_entity.id
_entity.type
_entity.pdbx_description
1 polymer ?
#
loop_
_entity_poly.entity_id
_entity_poly.type
_entity_poly.pdbx_seq_one_letter_code
_entity_poly.pdbx_strand_id
1 'polypeptide(L)'
;MQLLTVDTSSRLMYVTEDDKLIKTIKNVWIGKNGVSTFENAMEFDKKTPLGLYDLGISFGIHNLNIKYPYIKLDENSYWVDDPMSKHYNYFVEVNKNIDTFNYPYIISLKDKDFKSAEHLIDFKKQYEYAVFIEYNAHDQVDENGIGNNKGSAIFLHCHGDKGYTGGCIAVSKEDMKWIINYLDKNKNPKILIK
;
A
#
# COMPACT_ATOMS: atom_id res chain seq x y z
N MET A 1 -10.40 -8.96 15.45
CA MET A 1 -9.36 -8.68 14.44
C MET A 1 -10.00 -8.70 13.06
N GLN A 2 -9.65 -7.75 12.18
CA GLN A 2 -10.04 -7.76 10.76
C GLN A 2 -8.92 -8.37 9.93
N LEU A 3 -9.22 -9.38 9.11
CA LEU A 3 -8.24 -10.04 8.25
C LEU A 3 -8.75 -10.09 6.81
N LEU A 4 -7.93 -9.60 5.88
CA LEU A 4 -8.12 -9.72 4.43
C LEU A 4 -7.20 -10.84 3.93
N THR A 5 -7.75 -11.96 3.47
CA THR A 5 -6.96 -13.08 2.93
C THR A 5 -7.05 -13.08 1.41
N VAL A 6 -5.93 -12.83 0.74
CA VAL A 6 -5.81 -12.90 -0.72
C VAL A 6 -5.29 -14.27 -1.12
N ASP A 7 -6.14 -15.03 -1.80
CA ASP A 7 -5.73 -16.24 -2.52
C ASP A 7 -5.29 -15.84 -3.93
N THR A 8 -3.98 -15.84 -4.15
CA THR A 8 -3.40 -15.38 -5.41
C THR A 8 -3.65 -16.34 -6.57
N SER A 9 -3.96 -17.61 -6.30
CA SER A 9 -4.26 -18.62 -7.32
C SER A 9 -5.69 -18.48 -7.85
N SER A 10 -6.66 -18.33 -6.96
CA SER A 10 -8.08 -18.18 -7.31
C SER A 10 -8.49 -16.74 -7.64
N ARG A 11 -7.64 -15.77 -7.34
CA ARG A 11 -7.90 -14.32 -7.48
C ARG A 11 -9.12 -13.88 -6.66
N LEU A 12 -9.24 -14.44 -5.47
CA LEU A 12 -10.27 -14.11 -4.49
C LEU A 12 -9.65 -13.43 -3.27
N MET A 13 -10.42 -12.54 -2.63
CA MET A 13 -10.09 -12.01 -1.33
C MET A 13 -11.24 -12.31 -0.36
N TYR A 14 -10.92 -12.91 0.77
CA TYR A 14 -11.87 -13.18 1.85
C TYR A 14 -11.64 -12.15 2.97
N VAL A 15 -12.66 -11.40 3.30
CA VAL A 15 -12.63 -10.47 4.43
C VAL A 15 -13.33 -11.14 5.61
N THR A 16 -12.58 -11.30 6.70
CA THR A 16 -13.10 -11.89 7.94
C THR A 16 -12.95 -10.92 9.12
N GLU A 17 -13.84 -11.03 10.09
CA GLU A 17 -13.73 -10.36 11.38
C GLU A 17 -13.99 -11.39 12.47
N ASP A 18 -13.01 -11.56 13.37
CA ASP A 18 -13.03 -12.56 14.46
C ASP A 18 -13.44 -13.95 13.91
N ASP A 19 -12.73 -14.39 12.86
CA ASP A 19 -12.89 -15.64 12.11
C ASP A 19 -14.23 -15.82 11.37
N LYS A 20 -15.13 -14.84 11.43
CA LYS A 20 -16.39 -14.85 10.70
C LYS A 20 -16.20 -14.21 9.32
N LEU A 21 -16.59 -14.91 8.26
CA LEU A 21 -16.61 -14.38 6.90
C LEU A 21 -17.63 -13.24 6.78
N ILE A 22 -17.15 -12.08 6.38
CA ILE A 22 -17.96 -10.86 6.17
C ILE A 22 -18.24 -10.66 4.68
N LYS A 23 -17.20 -10.82 3.84
CA LYS A 23 -17.32 -10.58 2.39
C LYS A 23 -16.31 -11.42 1.62
N THR A 24 -16.70 -11.85 0.42
CA THR A 24 -15.78 -12.40 -0.60
C THR A 24 -15.73 -11.43 -1.77
N ILE A 25 -14.52 -11.01 -2.13
CA ILE A 25 -14.24 -10.13 -3.26
C ILE A 25 -13.60 -10.95 -4.38
N LYS A 26 -14.08 -10.75 -5.59
CA LYS A 26 -13.65 -11.50 -6.79
C LYS A 26 -12.80 -10.60 -7.69
N ASN A 27 -12.13 -11.22 -8.67
CA ASN A 27 -11.33 -10.52 -9.67
C ASN A 27 -10.23 -9.65 -9.04
N VAL A 28 -9.52 -10.24 -8.08
CA VAL A 28 -8.36 -9.58 -7.43
C VAL A 28 -7.17 -9.61 -8.38
N TRP A 29 -6.59 -8.46 -8.66
CA TRP A 29 -5.38 -8.38 -9.46
C TRP A 29 -4.15 -8.39 -8.57
N ILE A 30 -3.10 -9.01 -9.09
CA ILE A 30 -1.77 -9.08 -8.46
C ILE A 30 -0.70 -8.65 -9.45
N GLY A 31 0.54 -8.69 -9.05
CA GLY A 31 1.70 -8.36 -9.88
C GLY A 31 1.71 -9.11 -11.20
N LYS A 32 2.11 -8.42 -12.28
CA LYS A 32 2.21 -8.98 -13.64
C LYS A 32 3.01 -10.29 -13.68
N ASN A 33 4.07 -10.38 -12.89
CA ASN A 33 4.99 -11.51 -12.85
C ASN A 33 4.68 -12.52 -11.72
N GLY A 34 3.44 -12.49 -11.18
CA GLY A 34 3.00 -13.39 -10.12
C GLY A 34 3.40 -12.92 -8.73
N VAL A 35 3.92 -13.83 -7.93
CA VAL A 35 4.22 -13.62 -6.50
C VAL A 35 5.68 -13.86 -6.17
N SER A 36 6.14 -13.35 -5.02
CA SER A 36 7.52 -13.53 -4.52
C SER A 36 7.52 -13.67 -3.01
N THR A 37 8.48 -14.42 -2.46
CA THR A 37 8.84 -14.30 -1.05
C THR A 37 9.75 -13.09 -0.84
N PHE A 38 9.89 -12.63 0.41
CA PHE A 38 10.74 -11.47 0.73
C PHE A 38 12.20 -11.67 0.29
N GLU A 39 12.74 -12.86 0.48
CA GLU A 39 14.14 -13.19 0.12
C GLU A 39 14.39 -13.00 -1.37
N ASN A 40 13.42 -13.36 -2.21
CA ASN A 40 13.52 -13.32 -3.67
C ASN A 40 12.95 -12.05 -4.30
N ALA A 41 12.40 -11.14 -3.49
CA ALA A 41 11.85 -9.89 -3.96
C ALA A 41 12.95 -8.90 -4.35
N MET A 42 12.65 -8.08 -5.37
CA MET A 42 13.50 -7.00 -5.82
C MET A 42 12.65 -5.84 -6.31
N GLU A 43 13.13 -4.62 -6.11
CA GLU A 43 12.45 -3.43 -6.62
C GLU A 43 12.16 -3.57 -8.12
N PHE A 44 10.99 -3.17 -8.55
CA PHE A 44 10.48 -3.25 -9.93
C PHE A 44 10.34 -4.67 -10.53
N ASP A 45 10.38 -5.74 -9.73
CA ASP A 45 10.21 -7.11 -10.21
C ASP A 45 8.77 -7.44 -10.68
N LYS A 46 7.82 -6.58 -10.36
CA LYS A 46 6.38 -6.68 -10.67
C LYS A 46 5.73 -7.93 -10.08
N LYS A 47 6.20 -8.37 -8.93
CA LYS A 47 5.64 -9.49 -8.18
C LYS A 47 4.96 -8.99 -6.90
N THR A 48 3.88 -9.67 -6.53
CA THR A 48 3.20 -9.42 -5.26
C THR A 48 3.86 -10.20 -4.13
N PRO A 49 4.23 -9.56 -3.02
CA PRO A 49 4.88 -10.24 -1.92
C PRO A 49 3.91 -11.16 -1.16
N LEU A 50 4.31 -12.41 -0.96
CA LEU A 50 3.61 -13.36 -0.10
C LEU A 50 3.90 -13.05 1.38
N GLY A 51 2.92 -13.20 2.24
CA GLY A 51 3.10 -13.02 3.68
C GLY A 51 1.87 -12.47 4.39
N LEU A 52 2.01 -12.30 5.70
CA LEU A 52 1.05 -11.63 6.58
C LEU A 52 1.60 -10.24 6.94
N TYR A 53 0.83 -9.21 6.65
CA TYR A 53 1.24 -7.81 6.85
C TYR A 53 0.17 -7.04 7.63
N ASP A 54 0.60 -6.03 8.37
CA ASP A 54 -0.29 -5.01 8.88
C ASP A 54 -0.80 -4.12 7.72
N LEU A 55 -2.00 -3.57 7.88
CA LEU A 55 -2.48 -2.51 7.02
C LEU A 55 -2.09 -1.16 7.64
N GLY A 56 -1.33 -0.38 6.89
CA GLY A 56 -0.81 0.91 7.28
C GLY A 56 -1.75 2.07 6.93
N ILE A 57 -1.18 3.21 6.58
CA ILE A 57 -1.94 4.40 6.23
C ILE A 57 -2.84 4.16 5.01
N SER A 58 -4.06 4.67 5.05
CA SER A 58 -4.91 4.77 3.87
C SER A 58 -4.80 6.15 3.24
N PHE A 59 -5.03 6.23 1.94
CA PHE A 59 -4.97 7.49 1.20
C PHE A 59 -5.88 7.46 -0.03
N GLY A 60 -6.11 8.62 -0.63
CA GLY A 60 -6.89 8.74 -1.85
C GLY A 60 -7.19 10.19 -2.21
N ILE A 61 -7.99 10.39 -3.27
CA ILE A 61 -8.23 11.74 -3.83
C ILE A 61 -9.44 12.47 -3.21
N HIS A 62 -10.24 11.77 -2.42
CA HIS A 62 -11.46 12.33 -1.83
C HIS A 62 -11.24 12.84 -0.40
N ASN A 63 -12.09 13.76 0.05
CA ASN A 63 -12.21 14.05 1.47
C ASN A 63 -13.07 12.95 2.10
N LEU A 64 -12.49 12.14 2.99
CA LEU A 64 -13.20 11.08 3.69
C LEU A 64 -13.21 11.35 5.19
N ASN A 65 -14.34 11.06 5.82
CA ASN A 65 -14.47 10.98 7.27
C ASN A 65 -14.71 9.52 7.64
N ILE A 66 -13.62 8.79 7.84
CA ILE A 66 -13.62 7.34 8.12
C ILE A 66 -12.91 7.05 9.43
N LYS A 67 -13.09 5.85 9.97
CA LYS A 67 -12.48 5.42 11.24
C LYS A 67 -11.01 5.01 11.10
N TYR A 68 -10.52 4.91 9.88
CA TYR A 68 -9.16 4.48 9.59
C TYR A 68 -8.27 5.69 9.27
N PRO A 69 -7.01 5.72 9.71
CA PRO A 69 -6.08 6.80 9.38
C PRO A 69 -6.02 7.04 7.87
N TYR A 70 -6.24 8.28 7.44
CA TYR A 70 -6.41 8.60 6.04
C TYR A 70 -5.73 9.92 5.66
N ILE A 71 -5.02 9.91 4.54
CA ILE A 71 -4.40 11.08 3.93
C ILE A 71 -5.09 11.37 2.59
N LYS A 72 -5.56 12.61 2.43
CA LYS A 72 -5.99 13.09 1.13
C LYS A 72 -4.77 13.48 0.30
N LEU A 73 -4.63 12.86 -0.87
CA LEU A 73 -3.56 13.15 -1.82
C LEU A 73 -3.72 14.53 -2.47
N ASP A 74 -2.59 15.17 -2.70
CA ASP A 74 -2.45 16.36 -3.53
C ASP A 74 -1.12 16.35 -4.31
N GLU A 75 -0.76 17.47 -4.92
CA GLU A 75 0.44 17.60 -5.75
C GLU A 75 1.77 17.46 -4.97
N ASN A 76 1.72 17.42 -3.65
CA ASN A 76 2.90 17.29 -2.78
C ASN A 76 3.11 15.85 -2.28
N SER A 77 2.20 14.93 -2.63
CA SER A 77 2.17 13.56 -2.10
C SER A 77 2.99 12.60 -2.96
N TYR A 78 4.02 12.00 -2.36
CA TYR A 78 4.95 11.07 -3.04
C TYR A 78 5.13 9.79 -2.24
N TRP A 79 5.42 8.68 -2.93
CA TRP A 79 5.94 7.46 -2.31
C TRP A 79 7.30 7.15 -2.91
N VAL A 80 8.36 7.14 -2.10
CA VAL A 80 9.74 7.03 -2.58
C VAL A 80 10.05 5.57 -2.94
N ASP A 81 10.45 5.34 -4.19
CA ASP A 81 10.84 4.05 -4.75
C ASP A 81 12.33 4.01 -5.15
N ASP A 82 13.11 5.03 -4.74
CA ASP A 82 14.54 5.15 -4.99
C ASP A 82 15.34 4.35 -3.94
N PRO A 83 15.94 3.18 -4.31
CA PRO A 83 16.70 2.38 -3.36
C PRO A 83 17.97 3.08 -2.84
N MET A 84 18.40 4.17 -3.46
CA MET A 84 19.55 4.96 -2.98
C MET A 84 19.14 6.08 -2.03
N SER A 85 17.84 6.23 -1.78
CA SER A 85 17.32 7.25 -0.86
C SER A 85 17.22 6.72 0.56
N LYS A 86 17.62 7.55 1.54
CA LYS A 86 17.36 7.31 2.97
C LYS A 86 15.86 7.30 3.32
N HIS A 87 15.00 7.69 2.37
CA HIS A 87 13.55 7.66 2.49
C HIS A 87 12.91 6.56 1.63
N TYR A 88 13.68 5.54 1.24
CA TYR A 88 13.16 4.42 0.48
C TYR A 88 11.95 3.76 1.16
N ASN A 89 10.87 3.58 0.40
CA ASN A 89 9.57 3.08 0.86
C ASN A 89 8.87 3.96 1.90
N TYR A 90 9.06 5.29 1.83
CA TYR A 90 8.37 6.27 2.68
C TYR A 90 7.29 7.01 1.88
N PHE A 91 6.19 7.33 2.58
CA PHE A 91 5.26 8.37 2.17
C PHE A 91 5.86 9.74 2.51
N VAL A 92 5.95 10.61 1.52
CA VAL A 92 6.56 11.94 1.68
C VAL A 92 5.61 13.03 1.22
N GLU A 93 5.33 13.99 2.10
CA GLU A 93 4.75 15.28 1.73
C GLU A 93 5.87 16.32 1.55
N VAL A 94 5.94 16.91 0.37
CA VAL A 94 6.95 17.93 0.05
C VAL A 94 6.38 19.32 0.27
N ASN A 95 7.13 20.15 1.02
CA ASN A 95 6.76 21.54 1.33
C ASN A 95 5.40 21.71 2.03
N LYS A 96 4.99 20.69 2.79
CA LYS A 96 3.73 20.67 3.53
C LYS A 96 3.89 19.83 4.80
N ASN A 97 3.36 20.33 5.91
CA ASN A 97 3.28 19.55 7.15
C ASN A 97 2.11 18.56 7.07
N ILE A 98 2.33 17.36 7.57
CA ILE A 98 1.34 16.29 7.59
C ILE A 98 1.26 15.65 8.97
N ASP A 99 0.07 15.17 9.34
CA ASP A 99 -0.08 14.25 10.46
C ASP A 99 0.53 12.88 10.09
N THR A 100 1.47 12.42 10.88
CA THR A 100 2.12 11.12 10.66
C THR A 100 1.29 9.95 11.16
N PHE A 101 0.24 10.19 11.92
CA PHE A 101 -0.57 9.15 12.58
C PHE A 101 0.27 8.12 13.36
N ASN A 102 1.47 8.54 13.83
CA ASN A 102 2.50 7.70 14.46
C ASN A 102 3.08 6.60 13.56
N TYR A 103 2.98 6.72 12.24
CA TYR A 103 3.70 5.84 11.31
C TYR A 103 5.11 6.38 11.03
N PRO A 104 6.17 5.57 11.25
CA PRO A 104 7.55 6.02 11.11
C PRO A 104 7.96 6.31 9.66
N TYR A 105 7.23 5.76 8.70
CA TYR A 105 7.45 5.93 7.26
C TYR A 105 6.65 7.08 6.64
N ILE A 106 6.00 7.94 7.43
CA ILE A 106 5.32 9.16 6.96
C ILE A 106 6.10 10.36 7.42
N ILE A 107 6.57 11.17 6.47
CA ILE A 107 7.39 12.34 6.76
C ILE A 107 7.01 13.55 5.91
N SER A 108 7.45 14.72 6.38
CA SER A 108 7.42 15.96 5.61
C SER A 108 8.84 16.40 5.27
N LEU A 109 9.06 16.77 4.02
CA LEU A 109 10.32 17.34 3.55
C LEU A 109 10.09 18.76 3.03
N LYS A 110 11.08 19.63 3.21
CA LYS A 110 11.06 20.96 2.61
C LYS A 110 11.20 20.91 1.10
N ASP A 111 12.12 20.08 0.62
CA ASP A 111 12.44 19.89 -0.78
C ASP A 111 12.62 18.38 -1.07
N LYS A 112 12.48 17.96 -2.34
CA LYS A 112 12.75 16.60 -2.76
C LYS A 112 14.24 16.27 -2.62
N ASP A 113 14.56 15.20 -1.88
CA ASP A 113 15.92 14.68 -1.69
C ASP A 113 16.07 13.23 -2.21
N PHE A 114 15.19 12.82 -3.11
CA PHE A 114 15.16 11.51 -3.79
C PHE A 114 15.15 11.70 -5.31
N LYS A 115 15.66 10.69 -6.05
CA LYS A 115 15.72 10.73 -7.51
C LYS A 115 14.50 10.10 -8.18
N SER A 116 13.83 9.15 -7.50
CA SER A 116 12.67 8.46 -8.00
C SER A 116 11.61 8.31 -6.90
N ALA A 117 10.35 8.49 -7.29
CA ALA A 117 9.18 8.27 -6.45
C ALA A 117 7.92 8.17 -7.31
N GLU A 118 6.90 7.47 -6.83
CA GLU A 118 5.56 7.62 -7.36
C GLU A 118 4.98 8.97 -6.93
N HIS A 119 4.64 9.83 -7.88
CA HIS A 119 3.83 11.02 -7.63
C HIS A 119 2.38 10.57 -7.55
N LEU A 120 1.88 10.36 -6.33
CA LEU A 120 0.67 9.59 -6.09
C LEU A 120 -0.57 10.17 -6.74
N ILE A 121 -0.66 11.50 -6.87
CA ILE A 121 -1.80 12.17 -7.49
C ILE A 121 -1.92 11.89 -9.00
N ASP A 122 -0.86 11.43 -9.66
CA ASP A 122 -0.88 11.10 -11.09
C ASP A 122 -1.63 9.79 -11.37
N PHE A 123 -1.84 8.97 -10.35
CA PHE A 123 -2.53 7.67 -10.43
C PHE A 123 -3.97 7.74 -9.89
N LYS A 124 -4.72 8.79 -10.22
CA LYS A 124 -6.06 9.07 -9.64
C LYS A 124 -7.05 7.92 -9.76
N LYS A 125 -6.96 7.11 -10.81
CA LYS A 125 -7.83 5.96 -11.00
C LYS A 125 -7.50 4.83 -10.02
N GLN A 126 -6.22 4.49 -9.91
CA GLN A 126 -5.73 3.43 -9.03
C GLN A 126 -5.82 3.85 -7.56
N TYR A 127 -5.40 5.07 -7.27
CA TYR A 127 -5.34 5.62 -5.92
C TYR A 127 -6.55 6.51 -5.59
N GLU A 128 -7.70 6.25 -6.23
CA GLU A 128 -8.95 6.87 -5.79
C GLU A 128 -9.26 6.49 -4.34
N TYR A 129 -8.98 5.23 -3.98
CA TYR A 129 -8.93 4.69 -2.63
C TYR A 129 -7.77 3.71 -2.56
N ALA A 130 -6.91 3.84 -1.55
CA ALA A 130 -5.79 2.95 -1.34
C ALA A 130 -5.45 2.79 0.13
N VAL A 131 -4.80 1.67 0.46
CA VAL A 131 -4.24 1.38 1.79
C VAL A 131 -2.84 0.81 1.59
N PHE A 132 -1.86 1.30 2.34
CA PHE A 132 -0.53 0.73 2.34
C PHE A 132 -0.54 -0.65 3.01
N ILE A 133 0.06 -1.63 2.35
CA ILE A 133 0.39 -2.92 2.93
C ILE A 133 1.79 -2.76 3.50
N GLU A 134 1.96 -2.91 4.84
CA GLU A 134 3.24 -2.66 5.52
C GLU A 134 4.29 -3.73 5.17
N TYR A 135 4.41 -4.01 3.87
CA TYR A 135 5.49 -4.78 3.30
C TYR A 135 6.75 -3.92 3.25
N ASN A 136 7.88 -4.46 3.72
CA ASN A 136 9.16 -3.75 3.72
C ASN A 136 9.09 -2.34 4.35
N ALA A 137 8.28 -2.20 5.41
CA ALA A 137 8.03 -0.92 6.09
C ALA A 137 8.91 -0.70 7.31
N HIS A 138 9.71 -1.69 7.68
CA HIS A 138 10.64 -1.68 8.79
C HIS A 138 12.00 -2.18 8.30
N ASP A 139 13.07 -1.54 8.75
CA ASP A 139 14.46 -1.86 8.37
C ASP A 139 14.71 -1.82 6.85
N GLN A 140 13.90 -1.04 6.12
CA GLN A 140 14.01 -0.89 4.67
C GLN A 140 15.21 -0.06 4.23
N VAL A 141 15.84 0.66 5.16
CA VAL A 141 17.04 1.49 4.94
C VAL A 141 18.09 1.08 5.95
N ASP A 142 19.33 0.88 5.49
CA ASP A 142 20.47 0.52 6.34
C ASP A 142 21.05 1.72 7.11
N GLU A 143 22.08 1.48 7.93
CA GLU A 143 22.76 2.51 8.72
C GLU A 143 23.45 3.59 7.88
N ASN A 144 23.71 3.33 6.60
CA ASN A 144 24.29 4.26 5.65
C ASN A 144 23.23 5.06 4.88
N GLY A 145 21.94 4.82 5.16
CA GLY A 145 20.84 5.47 4.48
C GLY A 145 20.58 4.91 3.08
N ILE A 146 20.91 3.64 2.84
CA ILE A 146 20.69 2.94 1.56
C ILE A 146 19.55 1.95 1.71
N GLY A 147 18.59 1.99 0.79
CA GLY A 147 17.44 1.08 0.77
C GLY A 147 17.86 -0.36 0.44
N ASN A 148 17.15 -1.32 1.03
CA ASN A 148 17.43 -2.75 0.90
C ASN A 148 17.04 -3.33 -0.48
N ASN A 149 16.41 -2.53 -1.37
CA ASN A 149 16.00 -2.93 -2.73
C ASN A 149 15.03 -4.12 -2.79
N LYS A 150 14.26 -4.36 -1.72
CA LYS A 150 13.32 -5.50 -1.61
C LYS A 150 11.90 -5.19 -2.08
N GLY A 151 11.67 -4.01 -2.63
CA GLY A 151 10.37 -3.55 -3.10
C GLY A 151 9.78 -2.46 -2.23
N SER A 152 9.07 -1.55 -2.86
CA SER A 152 8.41 -0.40 -2.25
C SER A 152 6.99 -0.22 -2.80
N ALA A 153 6.22 0.69 -2.22
CA ALA A 153 4.92 1.11 -2.72
C ALA A 153 3.95 -0.06 -2.97
N ILE A 154 3.88 -1.03 -2.06
CA ILE A 154 2.92 -2.13 -2.15
C ILE A 154 1.61 -1.73 -1.48
N PHE A 155 0.58 -1.53 -2.28
CA PHE A 155 -0.73 -1.05 -1.84
C PHE A 155 -1.85 -2.05 -2.16
N LEU A 156 -2.93 -1.96 -1.39
CA LEU A 156 -4.26 -2.42 -1.78
C LEU A 156 -5.00 -1.21 -2.36
N HIS A 157 -5.44 -1.26 -3.64
CA HIS A 157 -5.98 -0.10 -4.35
C HIS A 157 -7.05 -0.48 -5.39
N CYS A 158 -7.61 0.52 -6.09
CA CYS A 158 -8.59 0.30 -7.15
C CYS A 158 -7.95 -0.28 -8.42
N HIS A 159 -8.73 -1.04 -9.21
CA HIS A 159 -8.31 -1.47 -10.54
C HIS A 159 -7.87 -0.29 -11.41
N GLY A 160 -6.78 -0.48 -12.13
CA GLY A 160 -6.38 0.35 -13.26
C GLY A 160 -6.96 -0.14 -14.59
N ASP A 161 -6.16 -0.10 -15.66
CA ASP A 161 -6.61 -0.46 -17.02
C ASP A 161 -5.99 -1.75 -17.56
N LYS A 162 -5.02 -2.36 -16.84
CA LYS A 162 -4.13 -3.38 -17.43
C LYS A 162 -4.50 -4.81 -17.11
N GLY A 163 -5.39 -5.09 -16.16
CA GLY A 163 -5.70 -6.44 -15.66
C GLY A 163 -4.65 -7.04 -14.72
N TYR A 164 -3.62 -6.27 -14.36
CA TYR A 164 -2.53 -6.63 -13.44
C TYR A 164 -1.96 -5.37 -12.78
N THR A 165 -1.09 -5.56 -11.78
CA THR A 165 -0.39 -4.47 -11.07
C THR A 165 1.13 -4.55 -11.24
N GLY A 166 1.83 -3.59 -10.68
CA GLY A 166 3.31 -3.61 -10.55
C GLY A 166 3.82 -4.42 -9.35
N GLY A 167 2.91 -5.05 -8.58
CA GLY A 167 3.21 -5.77 -7.32
C GLY A 167 2.10 -5.59 -6.29
N CYS A 168 1.33 -4.53 -6.38
CA CYS A 168 0.18 -4.23 -5.53
C CYS A 168 -0.93 -5.29 -5.63
N ILE A 169 -1.88 -5.22 -4.71
CA ILE A 169 -3.18 -5.89 -4.80
C ILE A 169 -4.21 -4.88 -5.29
N ALA A 170 -4.99 -5.21 -6.32
CA ALA A 170 -6.06 -4.34 -6.79
C ALA A 170 -7.40 -5.05 -6.84
N VAL A 171 -8.46 -4.32 -6.49
CA VAL A 171 -9.86 -4.76 -6.51
C VAL A 171 -10.73 -3.73 -7.23
N SER A 172 -12.01 -4.04 -7.44
CA SER A 172 -12.93 -3.06 -8.02
C SER A 172 -13.00 -1.79 -7.17
N LYS A 173 -13.32 -0.65 -7.79
CA LYS A 173 -13.51 0.61 -7.07
C LYS A 173 -14.57 0.49 -5.97
N GLU A 174 -15.66 -0.20 -6.27
CA GLU A 174 -16.76 -0.45 -5.33
C GLU A 174 -16.29 -1.25 -4.13
N ASP A 175 -15.50 -2.30 -4.36
CA ASP A 175 -14.93 -3.12 -3.29
C ASP A 175 -13.90 -2.34 -2.48
N MET A 176 -13.04 -1.57 -3.15
CA MET A 176 -12.04 -0.76 -2.44
C MET A 176 -12.70 0.33 -1.58
N LYS A 177 -13.74 0.99 -2.10
CA LYS A 177 -14.54 1.95 -1.33
C LYS A 177 -15.22 1.28 -0.13
N TRP A 178 -15.73 0.06 -0.30
CA TRP A 178 -16.28 -0.70 0.81
C TRP A 178 -15.21 -1.02 1.84
N ILE A 179 -14.02 -1.52 1.43
CA ILE A 179 -12.91 -1.87 2.32
C ILE A 179 -12.52 -0.65 3.17
N ILE A 180 -12.23 0.49 2.55
CA ILE A 180 -11.72 1.67 3.27
C ILE A 180 -12.72 2.21 4.31
N ASN A 181 -14.02 2.04 4.06
CA ASN A 181 -15.05 2.40 5.03
C ASN A 181 -15.28 1.32 6.11
N TYR A 182 -14.93 0.07 5.82
CA TYR A 182 -15.07 -1.05 6.74
C TYR A 182 -13.90 -1.16 7.73
N LEU A 183 -12.70 -0.76 7.33
CA LEU A 183 -11.51 -0.84 8.17
C LEU A 183 -11.66 -0.01 9.43
N ASP A 184 -11.22 -0.58 10.56
CA ASP A 184 -11.18 0.07 11.87
C ASP A 184 -9.81 -0.19 12.50
N LYS A 185 -9.04 0.87 12.76
CA LYS A 185 -7.70 0.76 13.33
C LYS A 185 -7.70 0.02 14.68
N ASN A 186 -8.76 0.17 15.47
CA ASN A 186 -8.88 -0.51 16.78
C ASN A 186 -9.08 -2.02 16.66
N LYS A 187 -9.40 -2.53 15.46
CA LYS A 187 -9.58 -3.96 15.19
C LYS A 187 -8.33 -4.64 14.63
N ASN A 188 -7.19 -3.93 14.64
CA ASN A 188 -5.90 -4.43 14.18
C ASN A 188 -6.01 -5.13 12.81
N PRO A 189 -6.34 -4.39 11.75
CA PRO A 189 -6.55 -4.97 10.42
C PRO A 189 -5.24 -5.44 9.80
N LYS A 190 -5.28 -6.65 9.23
CA LYS A 190 -4.15 -7.29 8.55
C LYS A 190 -4.55 -7.81 7.17
N ILE A 191 -3.54 -8.05 6.33
CA ILE A 191 -3.70 -8.72 5.05
C ILE A 191 -2.77 -9.93 4.98
N LEU A 192 -3.32 -11.09 4.65
CA LEU A 192 -2.58 -12.32 4.35
C LEU A 192 -2.61 -12.54 2.83
N ILE A 193 -1.44 -12.62 2.22
CA ILE A 193 -1.25 -12.89 0.78
C ILE A 193 -0.63 -14.27 0.64
N LYS A 194 -1.32 -15.23 -0.01
CA LYS A 194 -0.91 -16.63 -0.15
C LYS A 194 -1.28 -17.24 -1.50
#